data_26ee7eeff79233fba2031795ef905a9d
#
_entry.id   26ee7eeff79233fba2031795ef905a9d
#
_cell.length_a   1.000
_cell.length_b   1.000
_cell.length_c   1.000
_cell.angle_alpha   90.00
_cell.angle_beta   90.00
_cell.angle_gamma   90.00
#
_symmetry.space_group_name_H-M   'P 1'
#
loop_
_entity.id
_entity.type
_entity.pdbx_description
1 polymer ?
#
loop_
_entity_poly.entity_id
_entity_poly.type
_entity_poly.pdbx_seq_one_letter_code
_entity_poly.pdbx_strand_id
1 'polypeptide(L)'
;MTSEVGNPHLMVEVEDVETFDLDTFAVTARELDIFSNGINIEIFSVVERKFINARVNERGVGETDACGSGALALFTYLREINEVDDQAIVLYPGGELELSYEKDKLFLKGKVTYL
;
A
#
# COMPACT_ATOMS: atom_id res chain seq x y z
N MET A 1 -0.64 3.16 -10.92
CA MET A 1 -1.66 2.10 -10.80
C MET A 1 -2.76 2.48 -9.84
N THR A 2 -4.01 2.23 -10.16
CA THR A 2 -5.14 2.47 -9.28
C THR A 2 -5.87 1.16 -8.98
N SER A 3 -6.51 1.08 -7.79
CA SER A 3 -7.28 -0.08 -7.36
C SER A 3 -8.52 0.39 -6.61
N GLU A 4 -9.61 -0.36 -6.74
CA GLU A 4 -10.88 -0.06 -6.06
C GLU A 4 -11.24 -1.12 -5.02
N VAL A 5 -10.28 -1.85 -4.50
CA VAL A 5 -10.52 -2.84 -3.44
C VAL A 5 -10.93 -2.09 -2.16
N GLY A 6 -12.21 -2.12 -1.84
CA GLY A 6 -12.78 -1.35 -0.73
C GLY A 6 -12.89 0.13 -1.06
N ASN A 7 -11.80 0.87 -0.86
CA ASN A 7 -11.67 2.28 -1.24
C ASN A 7 -10.71 2.39 -2.43
N PRO A 8 -10.87 3.42 -3.29
CA PRO A 8 -9.90 3.64 -4.37
C PRO A 8 -8.49 3.87 -3.84
N HIS A 9 -7.51 3.24 -4.45
CA HIS A 9 -6.09 3.38 -4.09
C HIS A 9 -5.27 3.79 -5.31
N LEU A 10 -4.41 4.79 -5.12
CA LEU A 10 -3.35 5.10 -6.07
C LEU A 10 -2.06 4.53 -5.50
N MET A 11 -1.42 3.63 -6.25
CA MET A 11 -0.19 2.96 -5.84
C MET A 11 0.97 3.48 -6.67
N VAL A 12 1.99 4.02 -6.02
CA VAL A 12 3.14 4.65 -6.68
C VAL A 12 4.43 4.02 -6.17
N GLU A 13 5.21 3.46 -7.08
CA GLU A 13 6.53 2.94 -6.76
C GLU A 13 7.53 4.08 -6.61
N VAL A 14 8.30 4.08 -5.53
CA VAL A 14 9.34 5.08 -5.26
C VAL A 14 10.63 4.36 -4.88
N GLU A 15 11.77 5.04 -5.02
CA GLU A 15 13.06 4.46 -4.67
C GLU A 15 13.23 4.33 -3.17
N ASP A 16 12.88 5.38 -2.42
CA ASP A 16 13.05 5.43 -0.97
C ASP A 16 11.74 5.85 -0.32
N VAL A 17 11.06 4.88 0.27
CA VAL A 17 9.77 5.10 0.94
C VAL A 17 9.93 6.01 2.17
N GLU A 18 11.05 5.91 2.89
CA GLU A 18 11.27 6.67 4.13
C GLU A 18 11.41 8.17 3.90
N THR A 19 12.09 8.57 2.82
CA THR A 19 12.40 9.98 2.56
C THR A 19 11.44 10.65 1.60
N PHE A 20 10.55 9.88 0.96
CA PHE A 20 9.60 10.43 0.00
C PHE A 20 8.60 11.36 0.68
N ASP A 21 8.40 12.56 0.11
CA ASP A 21 7.45 13.55 0.64
C ASP A 21 6.01 13.16 0.24
N LEU A 22 5.45 12.24 1.00
CA LEU A 22 4.12 11.70 0.73
C LEU A 22 3.03 12.75 0.90
N ASP A 23 3.13 13.63 1.89
CA ASP A 23 2.12 14.64 2.15
C ASP A 23 1.96 15.62 0.99
N THR A 24 3.08 16.13 0.47
CA THR A 24 3.06 17.02 -0.70
C THR A 24 2.52 16.32 -1.93
N PHE A 25 2.95 15.09 -2.17
CA PHE A 25 2.46 14.30 -3.28
C PHE A 25 0.96 14.07 -3.18
N ALA A 26 0.46 13.75 -1.98
CA ALA A 26 -0.96 13.49 -1.74
C ALA A 26 -1.82 14.73 -2.03
N VAL A 27 -1.38 15.90 -1.59
CA VAL A 27 -2.09 17.16 -1.88
C VAL A 27 -2.18 17.38 -3.39
N THR A 28 -1.06 17.24 -4.08
CA THR A 28 -1.01 17.43 -5.53
C THR A 28 -1.89 16.44 -6.28
N ALA A 29 -1.83 15.16 -5.90
CA ALA A 29 -2.61 14.12 -6.56
C ALA A 29 -4.11 14.34 -6.38
N ARG A 30 -4.54 14.77 -5.19
CA ARG A 30 -5.95 15.01 -4.90
C ARG A 30 -6.52 16.24 -5.58
N GLU A 31 -5.68 17.12 -6.09
CA GLU A 31 -6.13 18.27 -6.88
C GLU A 31 -6.54 17.89 -8.31
N LEU A 32 -6.21 16.68 -8.74
CA LEU A 32 -6.59 16.20 -10.06
C LEU A 32 -8.09 15.85 -10.10
N ASP A 33 -8.76 16.26 -11.16
CA ASP A 33 -10.21 16.05 -11.33
C ASP A 33 -10.61 14.58 -11.27
N ILE A 34 -9.74 13.68 -11.73
CA ILE A 34 -10.01 12.23 -11.72
C ILE A 34 -10.14 11.66 -10.31
N PHE A 35 -9.70 12.41 -9.28
CA PHE A 35 -9.78 12.01 -7.89
C PHE A 35 -10.73 12.90 -7.08
N SER A 36 -11.79 13.40 -7.71
CA SER A 36 -12.72 14.38 -7.10
C SER A 36 -13.36 13.87 -5.80
N ASN A 37 -13.54 12.56 -5.64
CA ASN A 37 -14.09 11.95 -4.43
C ASN A 37 -13.01 11.57 -3.41
N GLY A 38 -11.77 11.93 -3.68
CA GLY A 38 -10.62 11.56 -2.88
C GLY A 38 -10.13 10.15 -3.18
N ILE A 39 -8.95 9.84 -2.69
CA ILE A 39 -8.29 8.55 -2.95
C ILE A 39 -7.27 8.28 -1.85
N ASN A 40 -7.11 7.03 -1.48
CA ASN A 40 -6.01 6.60 -0.62
C ASN A 40 -4.75 6.46 -1.48
N ILE A 41 -3.63 6.97 -0.99
CA ILE A 41 -2.38 6.99 -1.74
C ILE A 41 -1.35 6.14 -1.02
N GLU A 42 -0.90 5.07 -1.71
CA GLU A 42 0.14 4.18 -1.25
C GLU A 42 1.42 4.49 -2.00
N ILE A 43 2.52 4.70 -1.28
CA ILE A 43 3.84 4.65 -1.90
C ILE A 43 4.54 3.37 -1.46
N PHE A 44 5.32 2.78 -2.32
CA PHE A 44 5.96 1.50 -2.01
C PHE A 44 7.27 1.31 -2.75
N SER A 45 8.09 0.41 -2.22
CA SER A 45 9.22 -0.17 -2.94
C SER A 45 9.27 -1.66 -2.66
N VAL A 46 9.59 -2.45 -3.69
CA VAL A 46 9.77 -3.88 -3.54
C VAL A 46 11.22 -4.13 -3.15
N VAL A 47 11.44 -4.56 -1.91
CA VAL A 47 12.79 -4.84 -1.40
C VAL A 47 13.28 -6.17 -1.96
N GLU A 48 12.41 -7.18 -1.89
CA GLU A 48 12.62 -8.50 -2.49
C GLU A 48 11.25 -9.15 -2.66
N ARG A 49 11.22 -10.34 -3.26
CA ARG A 49 9.96 -10.99 -3.65
C ARG A 49 9.00 -11.24 -2.48
N LYS A 50 9.48 -11.20 -1.25
CA LYS A 50 8.66 -11.43 -0.05
C LYS A 50 8.52 -10.21 0.85
N PHE A 51 9.13 -9.08 0.48
CA PHE A 51 9.12 -7.87 1.32
C PHE A 51 8.85 -6.63 0.50
N ILE A 52 7.85 -5.87 0.93
CA ILE A 52 7.44 -4.62 0.33
C ILE A 52 7.47 -3.55 1.42
N ASN A 53 8.21 -2.46 1.20
CA ASN A 53 8.11 -1.29 2.07
C ASN A 53 6.98 -0.39 1.58
N ALA A 54 6.17 0.15 2.48
CA ALA A 54 5.06 1.00 2.10
C ALA A 54 4.77 2.09 3.13
N ARG A 55 4.21 3.18 2.65
CA ARG A 55 3.57 4.22 3.47
C ARG A 55 2.26 4.59 2.80
N VAL A 56 1.30 5.06 3.58
CA VAL A 56 -0.03 5.38 3.09
C VAL A 56 -0.51 6.73 3.61
N ASN A 57 -1.13 7.50 2.73
CA ASN A 57 -1.88 8.69 3.08
C ASN A 57 -3.35 8.42 2.76
N GLU A 58 -4.17 8.29 3.81
CA GLU A 58 -5.56 7.89 3.65
C GLU A 58 -6.47 9.09 3.45
N ARG A 59 -7.47 8.91 2.61
CA ARG A 59 -8.47 9.93 2.29
C ARG A 59 -9.14 10.44 3.57
N GLY A 60 -9.07 11.76 3.79
CA GLY A 60 -9.73 12.40 4.93
C GLY A 60 -9.01 12.27 6.26
N VAL A 61 -7.90 11.52 6.32
CA VAL A 61 -7.16 11.26 7.56
C VAL A 61 -5.73 11.77 7.49
N GLY A 62 -5.05 11.57 6.37
CA GLY A 62 -3.63 11.85 6.20
C GLY A 62 -2.81 10.58 6.33
N GLU A 63 -1.52 10.72 6.61
CA GLU A 63 -0.65 9.57 6.75
C GLU A 63 -1.01 8.76 8.01
N THR A 64 -1.19 7.44 7.85
CA THR A 64 -1.49 6.52 8.95
C THR A 64 -0.40 5.46 9.05
N ASP A 65 -0.41 4.72 10.16
CA ASP A 65 0.67 3.77 10.48
C ASP A 65 0.64 2.51 9.63
N ALA A 66 -0.53 2.09 9.19
CA ALA A 66 -0.72 0.91 8.35
C ALA A 66 -2.12 0.91 7.75
N CYS A 67 -2.31 0.20 6.63
CA CYS A 67 -3.60 0.12 5.96
C CYS A 67 -3.78 -1.27 5.37
N GLY A 68 -4.71 -2.04 5.94
CA GLY A 68 -4.98 -3.41 5.49
C GLY A 68 -5.48 -3.49 4.06
N SER A 69 -6.41 -2.61 3.66
CA SER A 69 -6.93 -2.59 2.29
C SER A 69 -5.86 -2.18 1.29
N GLY A 70 -4.98 -1.24 1.67
CA GLY A 70 -3.85 -0.83 0.85
C GLY A 70 -2.84 -1.95 0.66
N ALA A 71 -2.55 -2.70 1.73
CA ALA A 71 -1.65 -3.85 1.66
C ALA A 71 -2.20 -4.93 0.73
N LEU A 72 -3.51 -5.21 0.82
CA LEU A 72 -4.16 -6.16 -0.09
C LEU A 72 -4.06 -5.70 -1.55
N ALA A 73 -4.30 -4.41 -1.81
CA ALA A 73 -4.21 -3.86 -3.15
C ALA A 73 -2.79 -3.97 -3.72
N LEU A 74 -1.78 -3.61 -2.92
CA LEU A 74 -0.37 -3.73 -3.32
C LEU A 74 0.00 -5.18 -3.61
N PHE A 75 -0.32 -6.09 -2.71
CA PHE A 75 0.02 -7.49 -2.87
C PHE A 75 -0.63 -8.10 -4.10
N THR A 76 -1.93 -7.84 -4.30
CA THR A 76 -2.67 -8.36 -5.44
C THR A 76 -2.06 -7.88 -6.76
N TYR A 77 -1.78 -6.59 -6.85
CA TYR A 77 -1.18 -6.00 -8.05
C TYR A 77 0.21 -6.58 -8.31
N LEU A 78 1.08 -6.55 -7.30
CA LEU A 78 2.48 -6.99 -7.46
C LEU A 78 2.57 -8.48 -7.73
N ARG A 79 1.67 -9.28 -7.17
CA ARG A 79 1.58 -10.70 -7.47
C ARG A 79 1.19 -10.93 -8.92
N GLU A 80 0.21 -10.19 -9.44
CA GLU A 80 -0.23 -10.31 -10.84
C GLU A 80 0.89 -10.01 -11.83
N ILE A 81 1.73 -9.02 -11.55
CA ILE A 81 2.87 -8.69 -12.42
C ILE A 81 4.13 -9.49 -12.08
N ASN A 82 4.01 -10.45 -11.19
CA ASN A 82 5.09 -11.37 -10.79
C ASN A 82 6.30 -10.67 -10.15
N GLU A 83 6.06 -9.60 -9.41
CA GLU A 83 7.09 -8.91 -8.65
C GLU A 83 7.23 -9.47 -7.24
N VAL A 84 6.20 -10.14 -6.73
CA VAL A 84 6.24 -10.80 -5.43
C VAL A 84 5.71 -12.23 -5.55
N ASP A 85 6.06 -13.05 -4.56
CA ASP A 85 5.60 -14.43 -4.46
C ASP A 85 4.16 -14.51 -3.95
N ASP A 86 3.64 -15.71 -3.79
CA ASP A 86 2.29 -15.96 -3.24
C ASP A 86 2.18 -15.64 -1.75
N GLN A 87 3.29 -15.27 -1.12
CA GLN A 87 3.36 -14.86 0.27
C GLN A 87 4.33 -13.69 0.37
N ALA A 88 3.90 -12.61 1.02
CA ALA A 88 4.74 -11.43 1.18
C ALA A 88 4.36 -10.66 2.45
N ILE A 89 5.30 -9.87 2.93
CA ILE A 89 5.11 -8.98 4.08
C ILE A 89 5.18 -7.55 3.57
N VAL A 90 4.17 -6.74 3.93
CA VAL A 90 4.19 -5.32 3.69
C VAL A 90 4.59 -4.64 4.99
N LEU A 91 5.71 -3.90 4.93
CA LEU A 91 6.29 -3.20 6.08
C LEU A 91 5.82 -1.76 6.07
N TYR A 92 4.99 -1.40 7.04
CA TYR A 92 4.55 -0.03 7.29
C TYR A 92 5.25 0.53 8.52
N PRO A 93 5.27 1.86 8.70
CA PRO A 93 5.85 2.45 9.92
C PRO A 93 5.27 1.89 11.22
N GLY A 94 3.98 1.53 11.21
CA GLY A 94 3.30 1.01 12.41
C GLY A 94 3.43 -0.48 12.62
N GLY A 95 4.03 -1.21 11.66
CA GLY A 95 4.21 -2.66 11.80
C GLY A 95 4.14 -3.40 10.48
N GLU A 96 4.02 -4.71 10.57
CA GLU A 96 4.01 -5.59 9.40
C GLU A 96 2.62 -6.17 9.16
N LEU A 97 2.26 -6.29 7.89
CA LEU A 97 1.09 -7.05 7.47
C LEU A 97 1.56 -8.20 6.58
N GLU A 98 1.18 -9.41 6.93
CA GLU A 98 1.54 -10.60 6.17
C GLU A 98 0.37 -10.99 5.27
N LEU A 99 0.65 -11.18 3.98
CA LEU A 99 -0.35 -11.54 2.99
C LEU A 99 0.04 -12.81 2.30
N SER A 100 -0.93 -13.66 2.03
CA SER A 100 -0.71 -14.90 1.30
C SER A 100 -1.88 -15.20 0.39
N TYR A 101 -1.57 -15.92 -0.68
CA TYR A 101 -2.55 -16.40 -1.64
C TYR A 101 -2.44 -17.92 -1.67
N GLU A 102 -3.47 -18.59 -1.18
CA GLU A 102 -3.51 -20.06 -1.07
C GLU A 102 -4.86 -20.57 -1.54
N LYS A 103 -4.86 -21.57 -2.39
CA LYS A 103 -6.09 -22.24 -2.86
C LYS A 103 -7.12 -21.24 -3.37
N ASP A 104 -6.67 -20.27 -4.17
CA ASP A 104 -7.50 -19.22 -4.77
C ASP A 104 -8.12 -18.26 -3.74
N LYS A 105 -7.52 -18.14 -2.56
CA LYS A 105 -7.97 -17.21 -1.51
C LYS A 105 -6.84 -16.34 -1.01
N LEU A 106 -7.18 -15.07 -0.74
CA LEU A 106 -6.26 -14.12 -0.12
C LEU A 106 -6.43 -14.13 1.39
N PHE A 107 -5.32 -14.14 2.10
CA PHE A 107 -5.28 -14.09 3.56
C PHE A 107 -4.45 -12.89 4.01
N LEU A 108 -4.95 -12.18 5.01
CA LEU A 108 -4.26 -11.07 5.64
C LEU A 108 -4.12 -11.36 7.11
N LYS A 109 -2.88 -11.27 7.59
CA LYS A 109 -2.56 -11.41 9.02
C LYS A 109 -1.74 -10.21 9.47
N GLY A 110 -2.23 -9.49 10.47
CA GLY A 110 -1.55 -8.30 10.97
C GLY A 110 -0.66 -8.60 12.15
N LYS A 111 0.54 -8.01 12.12
CA LYS A 111 1.40 -7.88 13.30
C LYS A 111 1.66 -6.40 13.46
N VAL A 112 0.98 -5.77 14.39
CA VAL A 112 1.18 -4.35 14.68
C VAL A 112 1.98 -4.25 15.96
N THR A 113 3.12 -3.55 15.88
CA THR A 113 3.93 -3.27 17.05
C THR A 113 3.58 -1.88 17.55
N TYR A 114 3.06 -1.80 18.76
CA TYR A 114 2.79 -0.53 19.42
C TYR A 114 3.97 -0.20 20.33
N LEU A 115 4.50 0.98 20.17
CA LEU A 115 5.60 1.46 21.00
C LEU A 115 5.09 2.40 22.08
#